data_f7116224245f141707379d32249276e3
#
_entry.id   f7116224245f141707379d32249276e3
#
_cell.length_a   1.000
_cell.length_b   1.000
_cell.length_c   1.000
_cell.angle_alpha   90.00
_cell.angle_beta   90.00
_cell.angle_gamma   90.00
#
_symmetry.space_group_name_H-M   'P 1'
#
loop_
_entity.id
_entity.type
_entity.pdbx_description
1 polymer ?
#
loop_
_entity_poly.entity_id
_entity_poly.type
_entity_poly.pdbx_seq_one_letter_code
_entity_poly.pdbx_strand_id
1 'polypeptide(L)'
;MYRTHTCGELRIGNKGERVTLAGWVQKARKLGGMTFIDLRDRYGITQLVVEADAPADLVDTATSLGREFVIQAVGEVVERQAKNSKMPTGDIEIKVSAINILNKSVTPPFTIEDESDGGDDIRMKYRYLDLRRGPLRRALTLRHRVAHEIRNFLDAKGFMEIETPYLIKSTPEGARDFVVPSRMNPGQFYALPQSPQTFKQLLMVAGYDRYFQIVRCFRDEDLRADRQPEFTQIDCEMSFVEQEDVLNNFEEMMRTLFKNVLGVDIPNPLPRMTWYDAMDNYGSDKPDVRFGMKIHELTDVAKGKGFGVLDGAAYIGAIAVPGAAEYTRKQVDELTEWVKRPQVGAKGLIYIRVNADGTFKSSIDKFYGPEDLAKIAAAAEAQPGDLLLVMSGDNKRKVQTMLGVLRLEMGNRLGFRDPKVFAPLWIVDFPLLEWDDETQRFYAMHHPFTAPKPEHEKWFYSNAKEDLERVCANAYDFVLNGSELGGGSIRIHNADMQKRMFEVLGIGPEEAELKFGFIINAFKFGAPPHGGLAFGFDRVCALMGGSDSIRDYIAFPKNNQGRDVMIDSPSEIDQVQLDELQIALNVKPE
;
A
#
# COMPACT_ATOMS: atom_id res chain seq x y z
N MET A 1 34.86 20.05 12.72
CA MET A 1 33.47 19.82 12.21
C MET A 1 33.35 20.45 10.83
N TYR A 2 32.77 19.78 9.85
CA TYR A 2 32.68 20.30 8.47
C TYR A 2 31.64 21.41 8.27
N ARG A 3 30.71 21.58 9.21
CA ARG A 3 29.66 22.61 9.13
C ARG A 3 29.23 23.06 10.51
N THR A 4 28.87 24.34 10.66
CA THR A 4 28.24 24.90 11.85
C THR A 4 26.71 24.82 11.79
N HIS A 5 26.15 24.96 10.59
CA HIS A 5 24.72 24.98 10.31
C HIS A 5 24.40 24.09 9.10
N THR A 6 23.12 23.68 8.98
CA THR A 6 22.59 23.00 7.81
C THR A 6 22.14 24.02 6.75
N CYS A 7 21.97 23.56 5.49
CA CYS A 7 21.51 24.42 4.41
C CYS A 7 20.01 24.78 4.50
N GLY A 8 19.30 24.32 5.53
CA GLY A 8 17.87 24.56 5.71
C GLY A 8 17.48 25.40 6.91
N GLU A 9 18.41 25.68 7.84
CA GLU A 9 18.04 26.24 9.15
C GLU A 9 18.21 27.76 9.28
N LEU A 10 19.10 28.38 8.48
CA LEU A 10 19.40 29.79 8.57
C LEU A 10 18.21 30.67 8.15
N ARG A 11 18.01 31.77 8.88
CA ARG A 11 16.96 32.76 8.67
C ARG A 11 17.52 34.17 8.80
N ILE A 12 16.67 35.17 8.56
CA ILE A 12 17.07 36.59 8.66
C ILE A 12 17.60 36.97 10.05
N GLY A 13 17.17 36.28 11.10
CA GLY A 13 17.68 36.45 12.45
C GLY A 13 19.17 36.09 12.65
N ASN A 14 19.74 35.32 11.71
CA ASN A 14 21.16 34.94 11.73
C ASN A 14 22.05 35.96 10.97
N LYS A 15 21.50 37.08 10.48
CA LYS A 15 22.25 38.10 9.74
C LYS A 15 23.45 38.59 10.54
N GLY A 16 24.62 38.61 9.89
CA GLY A 16 25.90 38.99 10.49
C GLY A 16 26.68 37.84 11.13
N GLU A 17 26.06 36.65 11.24
CA GLU A 17 26.76 35.47 11.75
C GLU A 17 27.75 34.91 10.72
N ARG A 18 28.94 34.52 11.19
CA ARG A 18 29.90 33.76 10.40
C ARG A 18 29.60 32.28 10.51
N VAL A 19 29.28 31.66 9.37
CA VAL A 19 28.84 30.26 9.28
C VAL A 19 29.74 29.45 8.34
N THR A 20 29.76 28.14 8.59
CA THR A 20 30.32 27.15 7.67
C THR A 20 29.21 26.19 7.25
N LEU A 21 28.95 26.11 5.95
CA LEU A 21 28.00 25.16 5.36
C LEU A 21 28.77 24.10 4.57
N ALA A 22 28.21 22.89 4.50
CA ALA A 22 28.71 21.81 3.63
C ALA A 22 27.55 21.07 2.99
N GLY A 23 27.69 20.78 1.70
CA GLY A 23 26.62 20.14 0.92
C GLY A 23 27.02 19.91 -0.52
N TRP A 24 26.03 19.66 -1.35
CA TRP A 24 26.14 19.44 -2.78
C TRP A 24 25.76 20.70 -3.55
N VAL A 25 26.56 21.07 -4.57
CA VAL A 25 26.26 22.16 -5.48
C VAL A 25 25.11 21.73 -6.39
N GLN A 26 23.91 22.25 -6.16
CA GLN A 26 22.78 21.97 -7.02
C GLN A 26 22.87 22.74 -8.33
N LYS A 27 23.26 24.03 -8.26
CA LYS A 27 23.40 24.91 -9.41
C LYS A 27 24.42 26.02 -9.11
N ALA A 28 25.26 26.33 -10.09
CA ALA A 28 26.13 27.51 -10.06
C ALA A 28 25.81 28.41 -11.27
N ARG A 29 25.73 29.71 -11.07
CA ARG A 29 25.35 30.69 -12.10
C ARG A 29 26.24 31.92 -12.00
N LYS A 30 26.75 32.38 -13.13
CA LYS A 30 27.50 33.63 -13.20
C LYS A 30 26.60 34.75 -13.73
N LEU A 31 26.45 35.82 -12.99
CA LEU A 31 25.63 36.96 -13.36
C LEU A 31 26.26 38.26 -12.82
N GLY A 32 26.48 39.24 -13.71
CA GLY A 32 27.00 40.55 -13.33
C GLY A 32 28.38 40.52 -12.65
N GLY A 33 29.24 39.53 -13.01
CA GLY A 33 30.57 39.34 -12.41
C GLY A 33 30.53 38.53 -11.09
N MET A 34 29.39 38.34 -10.47
CA MET A 34 29.20 37.52 -9.27
C MET A 34 28.89 36.07 -9.64
N THR A 35 29.24 35.16 -8.73
CA THR A 35 28.86 33.73 -8.86
C THR A 35 27.89 33.37 -7.75
N PHE A 36 26.69 32.92 -8.13
CA PHE A 36 25.65 32.43 -7.25
C PHE A 36 25.66 30.90 -7.26
N ILE A 37 25.66 30.29 -6.06
CA ILE A 37 25.72 28.85 -5.88
C ILE A 37 24.56 28.44 -4.99
N ASP A 38 23.69 27.55 -5.48
CA ASP A 38 22.65 26.92 -4.66
C ASP A 38 23.27 25.67 -4.01
N LEU A 39 23.58 25.75 -2.72
CA LEU A 39 24.15 24.66 -1.92
C LEU A 39 23.03 23.91 -1.23
N ARG A 40 22.96 22.60 -1.43
CA ARG A 40 21.92 21.71 -0.94
C ARG A 40 22.48 20.67 0.03
N ASP A 41 21.73 20.42 1.09
CA ASP A 41 21.88 19.25 1.94
C ASP A 41 20.54 18.54 2.18
N ARG A 42 20.46 17.63 3.15
CA ARG A 42 19.20 16.95 3.52
C ARG A 42 18.12 17.92 4.00
N TYR A 43 18.51 19.02 4.61
CA TYR A 43 17.61 19.93 5.34
C TYR A 43 17.06 21.06 4.46
N GLY A 44 17.77 21.41 3.39
CA GLY A 44 17.33 22.46 2.49
C GLY A 44 18.38 22.92 1.49
N ILE A 45 18.16 24.14 1.00
CA ILE A 45 19.04 24.81 0.05
C ILE A 45 19.32 26.21 0.58
N THR A 46 20.58 26.62 0.56
CA THR A 46 21.00 28.02 0.85
C THR A 46 21.76 28.57 -0.33
N GLN A 47 21.46 29.79 -0.74
CA GLN A 47 22.23 30.49 -1.76
C GLN A 47 23.53 31.02 -1.16
N LEU A 48 24.63 30.76 -1.85
CA LEU A 48 25.93 31.35 -1.61
C LEU A 48 26.21 32.41 -2.69
N VAL A 49 26.90 33.47 -2.36
CA VAL A 49 27.32 34.49 -3.31
C VAL A 49 28.83 34.75 -3.17
N VAL A 50 29.54 34.68 -4.29
CA VAL A 50 30.93 35.14 -4.42
C VAL A 50 30.88 36.43 -5.24
N GLU A 51 31.28 37.54 -4.60
CA GLU A 51 31.24 38.87 -5.21
C GLU A 51 32.29 39.03 -6.28
N ALA A 52 32.11 40.01 -7.16
CA ALA A 52 33.01 40.26 -8.30
C ALA A 52 34.43 40.75 -7.87
N ASP A 53 34.52 41.38 -6.69
CA ASP A 53 35.73 41.91 -6.09
C ASP A 53 36.38 40.95 -5.06
N ALA A 54 35.87 39.73 -4.98
CA ALA A 54 36.45 38.69 -4.13
C ALA A 54 37.87 38.30 -4.65
N PRO A 55 38.75 37.72 -3.78
CA PRO A 55 40.02 37.20 -4.21
C PRO A 55 39.94 36.30 -5.43
N ALA A 56 40.89 36.46 -6.37
CA ALA A 56 40.86 35.78 -7.68
C ALA A 56 40.78 34.24 -7.55
N ASP A 57 41.49 33.66 -6.61
CA ASP A 57 41.47 32.22 -6.29
C ASP A 57 40.09 31.72 -5.84
N LEU A 58 39.36 32.54 -5.08
CA LEU A 58 37.99 32.23 -4.66
C LEU A 58 37.01 32.31 -5.87
N VAL A 59 37.14 33.33 -6.70
CA VAL A 59 36.35 33.48 -7.94
C VAL A 59 36.60 32.33 -8.90
N ASP A 60 37.86 31.94 -9.09
CA ASP A 60 38.26 30.82 -9.96
C ASP A 60 37.70 29.49 -9.41
N THR A 61 37.81 29.27 -8.11
CA THR A 61 37.22 28.10 -7.43
C THR A 61 35.71 28.06 -7.65
N ALA A 62 34.99 29.14 -7.36
CA ALA A 62 33.54 29.23 -7.48
C ALA A 62 33.08 29.00 -8.93
N THR A 63 33.84 29.51 -9.92
CA THR A 63 33.53 29.35 -11.34
C THR A 63 33.77 27.92 -11.85
N SER A 64 34.70 27.20 -11.21
CA SER A 64 35.01 25.80 -11.56
C SER A 64 34.02 24.77 -11.02
N LEU A 65 33.06 25.18 -10.18
CA LEU A 65 32.11 24.27 -9.53
C LEU A 65 31.13 23.66 -10.54
N GLY A 66 31.11 22.33 -10.59
CA GLY A 66 30.12 21.55 -11.33
C GLY A 66 28.93 21.15 -10.45
N ARG A 67 27.86 20.70 -11.11
CA ARG A 67 26.71 20.11 -10.39
C ARG A 67 27.15 18.93 -9.54
N GLU A 68 26.55 18.80 -8.38
CA GLU A 68 26.78 17.72 -7.39
C GLU A 68 28.20 17.66 -6.81
N PHE A 69 29.06 18.67 -7.08
CA PHE A 69 30.30 18.77 -6.32
C PHE A 69 29.98 18.92 -4.83
N VAL A 70 30.73 18.23 -3.99
CA VAL A 70 30.64 18.38 -2.53
C VAL A 70 31.59 19.47 -2.10
N ILE A 71 31.06 20.52 -1.50
CA ILE A 71 31.86 21.66 -1.04
C ILE A 71 31.59 22.00 0.42
N GLN A 72 32.58 22.65 1.01
CA GLN A 72 32.47 23.40 2.25
C GLN A 72 32.63 24.88 1.91
N ALA A 73 31.71 25.73 2.38
CA ALA A 73 31.77 27.18 2.20
C ALA A 73 31.73 27.87 3.55
N VAL A 74 32.64 28.83 3.75
CA VAL A 74 32.69 29.71 4.91
C VAL A 74 32.28 31.11 4.47
N GLY A 75 31.45 31.76 5.23
CA GLY A 75 31.00 33.11 4.90
C GLY A 75 30.12 33.74 5.98
N GLU A 76 29.64 34.93 5.70
CA GLU A 76 28.73 35.68 6.54
C GLU A 76 27.29 35.62 6.03
N VAL A 77 26.34 35.46 6.92
CA VAL A 77 24.91 35.52 6.58
C VAL A 77 24.51 36.96 6.30
N VAL A 78 24.10 37.23 5.08
CA VAL A 78 23.62 38.55 4.65
C VAL A 78 22.17 38.48 4.17
N GLU A 79 21.49 39.61 4.22
CA GLU A 79 20.14 39.72 3.67
C GLU A 79 20.19 39.70 2.16
N ARG A 80 19.38 38.86 1.54
CA ARG A 80 19.32 38.69 0.09
C ARG A 80 18.63 39.91 -0.56
N GLN A 81 19.26 40.44 -1.58
CA GLN A 81 18.69 41.60 -2.33
C GLN A 81 17.39 41.22 -3.05
N ALA A 82 17.38 40.06 -3.73
CA ALA A 82 16.21 39.52 -4.41
C ALA A 82 15.67 38.33 -3.61
N LYS A 83 14.74 38.61 -2.69
CA LYS A 83 14.13 37.61 -1.81
C LYS A 83 13.37 36.54 -2.62
N ASN A 84 13.44 35.30 -2.16
CA ASN A 84 12.76 34.14 -2.78
C ASN A 84 11.81 33.47 -1.78
N SER A 85 10.54 33.83 -1.82
CA SER A 85 9.51 33.29 -0.92
C SER A 85 9.23 31.78 -1.11
N LYS A 86 9.76 31.16 -2.18
CA LYS A 86 9.62 29.70 -2.42
C LYS A 86 10.62 28.86 -1.62
N MET A 87 11.58 29.49 -0.96
CA MET A 87 12.60 28.82 -0.15
C MET A 87 12.54 29.29 1.30
N PRO A 88 12.59 28.40 2.30
CA PRO A 88 12.63 28.79 3.71
C PRO A 88 13.82 29.70 4.08
N THR A 89 14.94 29.57 3.34
CA THR A 89 16.17 30.39 3.49
C THR A 89 16.21 31.56 2.50
N GLY A 90 15.12 31.84 1.79
CA GLY A 90 15.09 32.77 0.66
C GLY A 90 15.24 34.26 1.01
N ASP A 91 15.22 34.62 2.30
CA ASP A 91 15.47 35.98 2.78
C ASP A 91 16.97 36.26 2.97
N ILE A 92 17.81 35.22 3.01
CA ILE A 92 19.24 35.33 3.27
C ILE A 92 20.06 34.67 2.17
N GLU A 93 21.31 35.07 2.08
CA GLU A 93 22.37 34.38 1.32
C GLU A 93 23.67 34.42 2.12
N ILE A 94 24.63 33.63 1.75
CA ILE A 94 25.95 33.61 2.38
C ILE A 94 26.94 34.36 1.50
N LYS A 95 27.47 35.48 1.97
CA LYS A 95 28.63 36.15 1.38
C LYS A 95 29.88 35.33 1.68
N VAL A 96 30.34 34.60 0.67
CA VAL A 96 31.40 33.60 0.85
C VAL A 96 32.76 34.25 0.96
N SER A 97 33.53 33.79 1.94
CA SER A 97 34.94 34.16 2.15
C SER A 97 35.94 33.05 1.81
N ALA A 98 35.50 31.79 1.80
CA ALA A 98 36.31 30.64 1.38
C ALA A 98 35.44 29.47 0.89
N ILE A 99 35.95 28.76 -0.10
CA ILE A 99 35.36 27.50 -0.60
C ILE A 99 36.45 26.41 -0.61
N ASN A 100 36.10 25.26 -0.03
CA ASN A 100 36.91 24.06 -0.11
C ASN A 100 36.12 22.98 -0.88
N ILE A 101 36.67 22.50 -1.99
CA ILE A 101 36.08 21.37 -2.74
C ILE A 101 36.47 20.09 -2.01
N LEU A 102 35.50 19.46 -1.35
CA LEU A 102 35.68 18.21 -0.61
C LEU A 102 35.73 17.02 -1.58
N ASN A 103 34.89 17.05 -2.63
CA ASN A 103 34.91 16.04 -3.68
C ASN A 103 34.28 16.58 -4.97
N LYS A 104 34.81 16.15 -6.11
CA LYS A 104 34.26 16.46 -7.42
C LYS A 104 33.23 15.42 -7.82
N SER A 105 32.34 15.79 -8.73
CA SER A 105 31.33 14.90 -9.32
C SER A 105 31.45 14.93 -10.84
N VAL A 106 31.14 13.79 -11.46
CA VAL A 106 30.81 13.78 -12.89
C VAL A 106 29.39 14.32 -13.08
N THR A 107 29.02 14.67 -14.31
CA THR A 107 27.65 15.12 -14.61
C THR A 107 26.66 14.00 -14.28
N PRO A 108 25.65 14.23 -13.41
CA PRO A 108 24.63 13.25 -13.12
C PRO A 108 23.86 12.82 -14.38
N PRO A 109 23.39 11.56 -14.44
CA PRO A 109 22.65 11.04 -15.60
C PRO A 109 21.24 11.63 -15.75
N PHE A 110 20.76 12.37 -14.75
CA PHE A 110 19.49 13.10 -14.77
C PHE A 110 19.56 14.30 -13.80
N THR A 111 18.61 15.21 -13.94
CA THR A 111 18.52 16.41 -13.10
C THR A 111 18.01 16.06 -11.70
N ILE A 112 18.77 16.44 -10.66
CA ILE A 112 18.43 16.19 -9.24
C ILE A 112 17.59 17.38 -8.72
N GLU A 113 16.36 17.48 -9.19
CA GLU A 113 15.37 18.49 -8.83
C GLU A 113 14.01 17.80 -8.56
N ASP A 114 13.02 18.54 -8.03
CA ASP A 114 11.71 17.95 -7.72
C ASP A 114 11.04 17.36 -8.98
N GLU A 115 11.14 18.05 -10.10
CA GLU A 115 10.83 17.52 -11.43
C GLU A 115 12.14 17.07 -12.09
N SER A 116 12.19 15.81 -12.51
CA SER A 116 13.37 15.21 -13.11
C SER A 116 13.10 14.80 -14.56
N ASP A 117 14.10 14.96 -15.42
CA ASP A 117 14.13 14.46 -16.79
C ASP A 117 14.52 12.95 -16.90
N GLY A 118 14.84 12.32 -15.77
CA GLY A 118 15.17 10.89 -15.71
C GLY A 118 13.92 10.00 -15.70
N GLY A 119 13.85 9.04 -16.60
CA GLY A 119 12.85 7.95 -16.57
C GLY A 119 13.07 7.01 -15.40
N ASP A 120 12.08 6.15 -15.12
CA ASP A 120 12.09 5.25 -13.95
C ASP A 120 13.32 4.34 -13.92
N ASP A 121 13.71 3.76 -15.05
CA ASP A 121 14.83 2.81 -15.13
C ASP A 121 16.17 3.46 -14.73
N ILE A 122 16.44 4.66 -15.24
CA ILE A 122 17.67 5.36 -14.91
C ILE A 122 17.68 5.86 -13.47
N ARG A 123 16.53 6.30 -12.95
CA ARG A 123 16.38 6.70 -11.54
C ARG A 123 16.54 5.52 -10.59
N MET A 124 16.07 4.34 -10.97
CA MET A 124 16.28 3.12 -10.18
C MET A 124 17.74 2.65 -10.21
N LYS A 125 18.40 2.74 -11.37
CA LYS A 125 19.82 2.39 -11.49
C LYS A 125 20.73 3.31 -10.66
N TYR A 126 20.40 4.60 -10.61
CA TYR A 126 21.12 5.59 -9.81
C TYR A 126 20.30 6.05 -8.60
N ARG A 127 19.66 5.11 -7.92
CA ARG A 127 18.73 5.39 -6.81
C ARG A 127 19.30 6.28 -5.73
N TYR A 128 20.58 6.17 -5.41
CA TYR A 128 21.29 7.05 -4.47
C TYR A 128 21.33 8.52 -4.91
N LEU A 129 21.23 8.82 -6.21
CA LEU A 129 21.07 10.19 -6.72
C LEU A 129 19.61 10.62 -6.66
N ASP A 130 18.68 9.74 -7.02
CA ASP A 130 17.23 9.99 -6.95
C ASP A 130 16.78 10.30 -5.52
N LEU A 131 17.37 9.64 -4.52
CA LEU A 131 17.13 9.90 -3.10
C LEU A 131 17.53 11.31 -2.63
N ARG A 132 18.34 12.04 -3.39
CA ARG A 132 18.66 13.45 -3.13
C ARG A 132 17.51 14.40 -3.48
N ARG A 133 16.54 13.96 -4.29
CA ARG A 133 15.41 14.78 -4.74
C ARG A 133 14.42 15.03 -3.61
N GLY A 134 13.78 16.19 -3.67
CA GLY A 134 12.80 16.61 -2.67
C GLY A 134 11.65 15.63 -2.43
N PRO A 135 10.96 15.10 -3.47
CA PRO A 135 9.85 14.17 -3.29
C PRO A 135 10.24 12.93 -2.48
N LEU A 136 11.33 12.24 -2.83
CA LEU A 136 11.77 11.03 -2.13
C LEU A 136 12.26 11.33 -0.71
N ARG A 137 12.92 12.46 -0.51
CA ARG A 137 13.33 12.90 0.82
C ARG A 137 12.11 13.14 1.72
N ARG A 138 11.05 13.78 1.19
CA ARG A 138 9.79 13.97 1.93
C ARG A 138 9.14 12.63 2.26
N ALA A 139 9.08 11.71 1.30
CA ALA A 139 8.51 10.37 1.48
C ALA A 139 9.24 9.57 2.58
N LEU A 140 10.57 9.52 2.55
CA LEU A 140 11.36 8.82 3.58
C LEU A 140 11.31 9.54 4.94
N THR A 141 11.19 10.86 4.96
CA THR A 141 10.99 11.62 6.21
C THR A 141 9.62 11.30 6.81
N LEU A 142 8.57 11.23 5.99
CA LEU A 142 7.24 10.79 6.42
C LEU A 142 7.30 9.38 6.99
N ARG A 143 7.92 8.44 6.27
CA ARG A 143 8.11 7.06 6.73
C ARG A 143 8.79 6.99 8.10
N HIS A 144 9.86 7.76 8.30
CA HIS A 144 10.55 7.83 9.58
C HIS A 144 9.64 8.33 10.71
N ARG A 145 8.88 9.41 10.47
CA ARG A 145 7.95 9.97 11.46
C ARG A 145 6.83 8.99 11.81
N VAL A 146 6.26 8.31 10.80
CA VAL A 146 5.23 7.28 10.97
C VAL A 146 5.76 6.15 11.86
N ALA A 147 6.97 5.62 11.56
CA ALA A 147 7.57 4.55 12.36
C ALA A 147 7.80 4.97 13.83
N HIS A 148 8.28 6.20 14.03
CA HIS A 148 8.54 6.72 15.38
C HIS A 148 7.25 6.89 16.17
N GLU A 149 6.22 7.46 15.57
CA GLU A 149 4.92 7.66 16.20
C GLU A 149 4.25 6.34 16.60
N ILE A 150 4.30 5.34 15.71
CA ILE A 150 3.75 4.01 16.00
C ILE A 150 4.47 3.36 17.19
N ARG A 151 5.81 3.42 17.26
CA ARG A 151 6.57 2.90 18.39
C ARG A 151 6.18 3.60 19.69
N ASN A 152 6.10 4.91 19.68
CA ASN A 152 5.71 5.69 20.86
C ASN A 152 4.29 5.30 21.34
N PHE A 153 3.34 5.15 20.41
CA PHE A 153 1.98 4.75 20.76
C PHE A 153 1.93 3.35 21.36
N LEU A 154 2.56 2.38 20.70
CA LEU A 154 2.51 0.98 21.12
C LEU A 154 3.26 0.78 22.46
N ASP A 155 4.41 1.42 22.66
CA ASP A 155 5.13 1.41 23.93
C ASP A 155 4.25 1.98 25.07
N ALA A 156 3.61 3.13 24.84
CA ALA A 156 2.69 3.74 25.82
C ALA A 156 1.47 2.86 26.13
N LYS A 157 1.08 1.94 25.25
CA LYS A 157 0.02 0.94 25.46
C LYS A 157 0.53 -0.38 26.05
N GLY A 158 1.81 -0.45 26.41
CA GLY A 158 2.44 -1.62 27.04
C GLY A 158 2.77 -2.75 26.08
N PHE A 159 2.89 -2.47 24.79
CA PHE A 159 3.42 -3.44 23.83
C PHE A 159 4.94 -3.50 23.93
N MET A 160 5.49 -4.69 23.81
CA MET A 160 6.92 -4.93 23.74
C MET A 160 7.36 -5.20 22.30
N GLU A 161 8.35 -4.44 21.80
CA GLU A 161 8.96 -4.71 20.48
C GLU A 161 9.92 -5.90 20.62
N ILE A 162 9.59 -7.03 19.95
CA ILE A 162 10.36 -8.27 20.04
C ILE A 162 10.69 -8.73 18.62
N GLU A 163 11.99 -8.94 18.35
CA GLU A 163 12.46 -9.47 17.07
C GLU A 163 12.20 -10.98 16.98
N THR A 164 11.79 -11.42 15.78
CA THR A 164 11.60 -12.83 15.43
C THR A 164 12.60 -13.23 14.34
N PRO A 165 12.96 -14.52 14.21
CA PRO A 165 13.97 -14.94 13.25
C PRO A 165 13.52 -14.80 11.80
N TYR A 166 14.49 -14.49 10.92
CA TYR A 166 14.30 -14.51 9.46
C TYR A 166 14.63 -15.88 8.83
N LEU A 167 15.50 -16.67 9.44
CA LEU A 167 15.83 -18.01 8.96
C LEU A 167 14.91 -19.01 9.66
N ILE A 168 13.79 -19.32 9.04
CA ILE A 168 12.75 -20.19 9.62
C ILE A 168 12.49 -21.42 8.76
N LYS A 169 11.63 -22.31 9.23
CA LYS A 169 11.08 -23.41 8.43
C LYS A 169 10.02 -22.86 7.48
N SER A 170 9.96 -23.40 6.25
CA SER A 170 8.86 -23.10 5.32
C SER A 170 7.50 -23.36 5.97
N THR A 171 6.62 -22.37 5.92
CA THR A 171 5.24 -22.44 6.44
C THR A 171 4.28 -21.99 5.34
N PRO A 172 3.19 -22.73 5.09
CA PRO A 172 2.25 -22.39 4.04
C PRO A 172 1.35 -21.24 4.50
N GLU A 173 1.70 -20.00 4.09
CA GLU A 173 0.93 -18.79 4.38
C GLU A 173 0.28 -18.18 3.12
N GLY A 174 0.20 -18.92 2.01
CA GLY A 174 -0.49 -18.53 0.79
C GLY A 174 0.42 -18.10 -0.36
N ALA A 175 1.55 -17.44 -0.10
CA ALA A 175 2.55 -17.10 -1.11
C ALA A 175 3.63 -18.18 -1.25
N ARG A 176 4.49 -18.08 -2.27
CA ARG A 176 5.71 -18.89 -2.34
C ARG A 176 6.78 -18.29 -1.43
N ASP A 177 7.60 -19.19 -0.84
CA ASP A 177 8.71 -18.79 0.01
C ASP A 177 9.97 -18.48 -0.80
N PHE A 178 10.74 -17.49 -0.37
CA PHE A 178 12.16 -17.42 -0.69
C PHE A 178 12.94 -18.38 0.19
N VAL A 179 13.77 -19.22 -0.39
CA VAL A 179 14.53 -20.25 0.34
C VAL A 179 16.02 -19.96 0.35
N VAL A 180 16.66 -20.28 1.47
CA VAL A 180 18.09 -20.09 1.69
C VAL A 180 18.72 -21.44 2.05
N PRO A 181 19.70 -21.96 1.29
CA PRO A 181 20.33 -23.23 1.59
C PRO A 181 21.17 -23.18 2.87
N SER A 182 21.18 -24.29 3.61
CA SER A 182 22.00 -24.44 4.82
C SER A 182 23.30 -25.18 4.53
N ARG A 183 24.45 -24.50 4.65
CA ARG A 183 25.77 -25.16 4.52
C ARG A 183 26.01 -26.20 5.61
N MET A 184 25.52 -25.93 6.82
CA MET A 184 25.70 -26.84 7.97
C MET A 184 24.82 -28.09 7.91
N ASN A 185 23.75 -28.05 7.11
CA ASN A 185 22.80 -29.16 6.96
C ASN A 185 22.57 -29.40 5.46
N PRO A 186 23.42 -30.15 4.78
CA PRO A 186 23.33 -30.38 3.33
C PRO A 186 21.95 -30.88 2.92
N GLY A 187 21.39 -30.35 1.83
CA GLY A 187 20.06 -30.69 1.34
C GLY A 187 18.89 -30.08 2.12
N GLN A 188 19.15 -29.29 3.16
CA GLN A 188 18.12 -28.56 3.91
C GLN A 188 18.17 -27.07 3.64
N PHE A 189 16.99 -26.44 3.72
CA PHE A 189 16.82 -25.03 3.42
C PHE A 189 16.08 -24.33 4.56
N TYR A 190 16.48 -23.11 4.84
CA TYR A 190 15.65 -22.13 5.54
C TYR A 190 14.69 -21.47 4.55
N ALA A 191 13.58 -21.00 5.04
CA ALA A 191 12.70 -20.08 4.31
C ALA A 191 12.78 -18.69 4.96
N LEU A 192 12.59 -17.62 4.14
CA LEU A 192 12.38 -16.28 4.66
C LEU A 192 10.90 -16.09 5.02
N PRO A 193 10.55 -15.46 6.15
CA PRO A 193 9.19 -15.41 6.66
C PRO A 193 8.28 -14.55 5.79
N GLN A 194 7.10 -15.07 5.46
CA GLN A 194 6.03 -14.30 4.82
C GLN A 194 5.37 -13.31 5.82
N SER A 195 5.36 -13.68 7.09
CA SER A 195 4.99 -12.89 8.25
C SER A 195 5.52 -13.56 9.52
N PRO A 196 5.58 -12.90 10.69
CA PRO A 196 5.95 -13.52 11.96
C PRO A 196 4.78 -14.26 12.63
N GLN A 197 3.76 -14.69 11.90
CA GLN A 197 2.49 -15.22 12.43
C GLN A 197 2.66 -16.30 13.49
N THR A 198 3.51 -17.30 13.22
CA THR A 198 3.70 -18.40 14.16
C THR A 198 4.46 -17.98 15.41
N PHE A 199 5.44 -17.09 15.27
CA PHE A 199 6.26 -16.62 16.39
C PHE A 199 5.48 -15.69 17.33
N LYS A 200 4.64 -14.80 16.78
CA LYS A 200 3.83 -13.93 17.63
C LYS A 200 2.80 -14.72 18.46
N GLN A 201 2.23 -15.79 17.91
CA GLN A 201 1.37 -16.68 18.68
C GLN A 201 2.15 -17.45 19.77
N LEU A 202 3.38 -17.88 19.47
CA LEU A 202 4.27 -18.47 20.49
C LEU A 202 4.64 -17.49 21.60
N LEU A 203 4.78 -16.20 21.29
CA LEU A 203 5.00 -15.15 22.30
C LEU A 203 3.77 -14.97 23.21
N MET A 204 2.55 -15.15 22.69
CA MET A 204 1.35 -15.17 23.54
C MET A 204 1.35 -16.38 24.48
N VAL A 205 1.70 -17.57 23.99
CA VAL A 205 1.89 -18.76 24.85
C VAL A 205 2.99 -18.53 25.89
N ALA A 206 4.04 -17.80 25.53
CA ALA A 206 5.13 -17.43 26.43
C ALA A 206 4.78 -16.33 27.45
N GLY A 207 3.58 -15.76 27.38
CA GLY A 207 3.06 -14.80 28.36
C GLY A 207 3.51 -13.34 28.13
N TYR A 208 3.87 -12.97 26.92
CA TYR A 208 4.27 -11.57 26.61
C TYR A 208 3.09 -10.63 26.38
N ASP A 209 1.87 -11.06 26.53
CA ASP A 209 0.58 -10.34 26.48
C ASP A 209 0.38 -9.37 25.33
N ARG A 210 1.31 -8.47 25.05
CA ARG A 210 1.26 -7.44 24.00
C ARG A 210 2.60 -7.35 23.28
N TYR A 211 2.61 -7.84 22.06
CA TYR A 211 3.78 -7.86 21.17
C TYR A 211 3.57 -6.95 19.97
N PHE A 212 4.62 -6.30 19.52
CA PHE A 212 4.71 -5.75 18.18
C PHE A 212 6.10 -5.88 17.60
N GLN A 213 6.18 -5.74 16.27
CA GLN A 213 7.44 -5.62 15.53
C GLN A 213 7.23 -4.83 14.25
N ILE A 214 8.12 -3.91 13.91
CA ILE A 214 8.22 -3.35 12.57
C ILE A 214 9.18 -4.25 11.79
N VAL A 215 8.63 -5.21 11.06
CA VAL A 215 9.33 -6.39 10.55
C VAL A 215 9.37 -6.44 9.02
N ARG A 216 10.50 -6.90 8.47
CA ARG A 216 10.62 -7.23 7.05
C ARG A 216 9.97 -8.59 6.78
N CYS A 217 9.10 -8.63 5.75
CA CYS A 217 8.42 -9.81 5.26
C CYS A 217 8.79 -10.07 3.80
N PHE A 218 8.70 -11.33 3.38
CA PHE A 218 9.16 -11.78 2.06
C PHE A 218 8.09 -12.65 1.41
N ARG A 219 7.70 -12.32 0.16
CA ARG A 219 6.73 -13.11 -0.61
C ARG A 219 7.16 -13.16 -2.08
N ASP A 220 7.30 -14.36 -2.61
CA ASP A 220 7.59 -14.56 -4.02
C ASP A 220 6.26 -14.61 -4.81
N GLU A 221 5.76 -13.44 -5.14
CA GLU A 221 4.50 -13.20 -5.85
C GLU A 221 4.72 -12.27 -7.04
N ASP A 222 3.72 -12.19 -7.91
CA ASP A 222 3.70 -11.23 -9.01
C ASP A 222 3.74 -9.79 -8.49
N LEU A 223 4.66 -9.02 -9.03
CA LEU A 223 4.90 -7.64 -8.59
C LEU A 223 3.94 -6.66 -9.25
N ARG A 224 3.54 -5.66 -8.47
CA ARG A 224 2.69 -4.56 -8.89
C ARG A 224 3.20 -3.25 -8.28
N ALA A 225 2.57 -2.12 -8.62
CA ALA A 225 2.95 -0.81 -8.05
C ALA A 225 2.85 -0.76 -6.50
N ASP A 226 1.94 -1.56 -5.94
CA ASP A 226 1.66 -1.68 -4.50
C ASP A 226 2.20 -2.96 -3.86
N ARG A 227 3.05 -3.74 -4.58
CA ARG A 227 3.66 -4.99 -4.10
C ARG A 227 5.14 -5.05 -4.39
N GLN A 228 5.90 -5.51 -3.39
CA GLN A 228 7.33 -5.77 -3.46
C GLN A 228 7.62 -7.17 -2.91
N PRO A 229 8.66 -7.87 -3.40
CA PRO A 229 9.00 -9.22 -2.92
C PRO A 229 9.50 -9.19 -1.48
N GLU A 230 10.01 -8.08 -1.03
CA GLU A 230 10.33 -7.76 0.36
C GLU A 230 9.66 -6.44 0.76
N PHE A 231 8.91 -6.45 1.85
CA PHE A 231 8.13 -5.32 2.33
C PHE A 231 8.13 -5.27 3.86
N THR A 232 7.62 -4.21 4.43
CA THR A 232 7.61 -4.04 5.88
C THR A 232 6.19 -4.08 6.42
N GLN A 233 5.98 -4.80 7.52
CA GLN A 233 4.74 -4.81 8.30
C GLN A 233 4.96 -4.18 9.68
N ILE A 234 3.90 -3.56 10.20
CA ILE A 234 3.72 -3.35 11.64
C ILE A 234 2.88 -4.52 12.10
N ASP A 235 3.53 -5.49 12.73
CA ASP A 235 2.88 -6.72 13.18
C ASP A 235 2.63 -6.67 14.68
N CYS A 236 1.41 -6.99 15.11
CA CYS A 236 0.97 -6.90 16.48
C CYS A 236 0.16 -8.12 16.91
N GLU A 237 0.28 -8.51 18.18
CA GLU A 237 -0.56 -9.56 18.79
C GLU A 237 -0.81 -9.24 20.26
N MET A 238 -2.00 -9.59 20.75
CA MET A 238 -2.48 -9.32 22.12
C MET A 238 -3.13 -10.56 22.72
N SER A 239 -2.87 -10.85 24.00
CA SER A 239 -3.51 -11.89 24.77
C SER A 239 -4.73 -11.37 25.54
N PHE A 240 -5.67 -12.26 25.86
CA PHE A 240 -6.87 -11.99 26.66
C PHE A 240 -7.75 -10.88 26.08
N VAL A 241 -7.95 -10.93 24.77
CA VAL A 241 -8.71 -9.92 24.01
C VAL A 241 -9.80 -10.58 23.17
N GLU A 242 -10.85 -9.79 22.93
CA GLU A 242 -11.89 -10.02 21.94
C GLU A 242 -11.70 -9.08 20.74
N GLN A 243 -12.51 -9.27 19.69
CA GLN A 243 -12.42 -8.45 18.46
C GLN A 243 -12.44 -6.95 18.75
N GLU A 244 -13.38 -6.50 19.60
CA GLU A 244 -13.55 -5.09 19.91
C GLU A 244 -12.33 -4.47 20.61
N ASP A 245 -11.64 -5.23 21.44
CA ASP A 245 -10.42 -4.74 22.11
C ASP A 245 -9.32 -4.46 21.09
N VAL A 246 -9.18 -5.34 20.11
CA VAL A 246 -8.21 -5.17 19.02
C VAL A 246 -8.58 -3.98 18.15
N LEU A 247 -9.84 -3.91 17.68
CA LEU A 247 -10.30 -2.81 16.82
C LEU A 247 -10.14 -1.46 17.51
N ASN A 248 -10.57 -1.32 18.76
CA ASN A 248 -10.50 -0.06 19.51
C ASN A 248 -9.05 0.41 19.72
N ASN A 249 -8.12 -0.53 20.05
CA ASN A 249 -6.73 -0.18 20.27
C ASN A 249 -6.07 0.34 18.99
N PHE A 250 -6.29 -0.32 17.86
CA PHE A 250 -5.66 0.07 16.59
C PHE A 250 -6.37 1.23 15.88
N GLU A 251 -7.66 1.41 16.14
CA GLU A 251 -8.38 2.62 15.76
C GLU A 251 -7.80 3.86 16.45
N GLU A 252 -7.54 3.79 17.76
CA GLU A 252 -6.87 4.86 18.50
C GLU A 252 -5.46 5.11 17.98
N MET A 253 -4.70 4.05 17.65
CA MET A 253 -3.37 4.17 17.02
C MET A 253 -3.44 4.96 15.72
N MET A 254 -4.35 4.59 14.83
CA MET A 254 -4.47 5.25 13.53
C MET A 254 -4.92 6.71 13.67
N ARG A 255 -5.86 7.01 14.56
CA ARG A 255 -6.27 8.40 14.84
C ARG A 255 -5.10 9.24 15.36
N THR A 256 -4.35 8.71 16.31
CA THR A 256 -3.16 9.37 16.87
C THR A 256 -2.11 9.62 15.78
N LEU A 257 -1.87 8.61 14.95
CA LEU A 257 -0.93 8.69 13.83
C LEU A 257 -1.30 9.79 12.83
N PHE A 258 -2.56 9.80 12.35
CA PHE A 258 -3.03 10.82 11.41
C PHE A 258 -2.97 12.22 12.02
N LYS A 259 -3.36 12.37 13.27
CA LYS A 259 -3.32 13.65 13.97
C LYS A 259 -1.89 14.18 14.13
N ASN A 260 -0.99 13.35 14.67
CA ASN A 260 0.37 13.79 15.04
C ASN A 260 1.30 13.95 13.82
N VAL A 261 1.11 13.13 12.77
CA VAL A 261 1.98 13.15 11.59
C VAL A 261 1.46 14.11 10.52
N LEU A 262 0.15 14.11 10.24
CA LEU A 262 -0.46 14.90 9.17
C LEU A 262 -1.27 16.11 9.65
N GLY A 263 -1.62 16.18 10.94
CA GLY A 263 -2.54 17.18 11.47
C GLY A 263 -4.00 16.96 11.08
N VAL A 264 -4.35 15.75 10.63
CA VAL A 264 -5.68 15.38 10.13
C VAL A 264 -6.44 14.59 11.20
N ASP A 265 -7.69 14.97 11.43
CA ASP A 265 -8.62 14.19 12.25
C ASP A 265 -9.40 13.21 11.37
N ILE A 266 -9.44 11.94 11.77
CA ILE A 266 -10.27 10.91 11.16
C ILE A 266 -11.45 10.56 12.07
N PRO A 267 -12.56 9.97 11.57
CA PRO A 267 -13.76 9.66 12.36
C PRO A 267 -13.49 8.91 13.67
N ASN A 268 -14.34 9.11 14.65
CA ASN A 268 -14.33 8.40 15.94
C ASN A 268 -15.78 8.17 16.41
N PRO A 269 -16.28 6.92 16.51
CA PRO A 269 -15.64 5.70 16.05
C PRO A 269 -15.51 5.63 14.53
N LEU A 270 -14.63 4.76 14.02
CA LEU A 270 -14.58 4.46 12.59
C LEU A 270 -15.81 3.67 12.15
N PRO A 271 -16.34 3.91 10.95
CA PRO A 271 -17.41 3.09 10.40
C PRO A 271 -17.00 1.61 10.32
N ARG A 272 -17.97 0.72 10.57
CA ARG A 272 -17.84 -0.73 10.41
C ARG A 272 -18.81 -1.20 9.35
N MET A 273 -18.33 -2.03 8.45
CA MET A 273 -19.09 -2.58 7.35
C MET A 273 -18.84 -4.09 7.30
N THR A 274 -19.89 -4.88 7.11
CA THR A 274 -19.71 -6.32 6.92
C THR A 274 -19.11 -6.59 5.54
N TRP A 275 -18.38 -7.71 5.40
CA TRP A 275 -17.86 -8.14 4.11
C TRP A 275 -18.98 -8.26 3.05
N TYR A 276 -20.15 -8.75 3.45
CA TYR A 276 -21.31 -8.88 2.56
C TYR A 276 -21.80 -7.52 2.06
N ASP A 277 -21.95 -6.54 2.96
CA ASP A 277 -22.33 -5.18 2.58
C ASP A 277 -21.29 -4.51 1.69
N ALA A 278 -20.01 -4.73 1.94
CA ALA A 278 -18.93 -4.22 1.11
C ALA A 278 -18.99 -4.80 -0.32
N MET A 279 -19.18 -6.11 -0.43
CA MET A 279 -19.32 -6.77 -1.73
C MET A 279 -20.61 -6.38 -2.43
N ASP A 280 -21.73 -6.33 -1.74
CA ASP A 280 -23.03 -6.04 -2.36
C ASP A 280 -23.13 -4.56 -2.80
N ASN A 281 -22.61 -3.62 -2.04
CA ASN A 281 -22.69 -2.19 -2.37
C ASN A 281 -21.53 -1.66 -3.21
N TYR A 282 -20.34 -2.27 -3.13
CA TYR A 282 -19.13 -1.72 -3.73
C TYR A 282 -18.35 -2.71 -4.62
N GLY A 283 -18.72 -3.98 -4.59
CA GLY A 283 -18.07 -5.04 -5.37
C GLY A 283 -16.62 -5.32 -4.95
N SER A 284 -16.27 -4.99 -3.70
CA SER A 284 -14.92 -5.13 -3.18
C SER A 284 -14.93 -5.25 -1.66
N ASP A 285 -14.07 -6.09 -1.10
CA ASP A 285 -13.77 -6.20 0.33
C ASP A 285 -12.96 -5.02 0.89
N LYS A 286 -12.51 -4.11 0.04
CA LYS A 286 -11.78 -2.89 0.36
C LYS A 286 -12.39 -1.68 -0.38
N PRO A 287 -13.61 -1.28 -0.02
CA PRO A 287 -14.33 -0.23 -0.72
C PRO A 287 -13.69 1.15 -0.52
N ASP A 288 -13.69 1.96 -1.57
CA ASP A 288 -13.43 3.39 -1.47
C ASP A 288 -14.75 4.12 -1.16
N VAL A 289 -14.90 4.57 0.06
CA VAL A 289 -16.15 5.20 0.55
C VAL A 289 -16.11 6.73 0.51
N ARG A 290 -15.09 7.33 -0.15
CA ARG A 290 -15.04 8.80 -0.34
C ARG A 290 -16.16 9.33 -1.21
N PHE A 291 -16.82 8.48 -1.97
CA PHE A 291 -17.92 8.83 -2.88
C PHE A 291 -18.98 7.73 -2.93
N GLY A 292 -20.18 8.10 -3.37
CA GLY A 292 -21.32 7.19 -3.55
C GLY A 292 -21.15 6.19 -4.70
N MET A 293 -22.09 6.14 -5.64
CA MET A 293 -22.16 5.18 -6.76
C MET A 293 -22.19 3.72 -6.28
N LYS A 294 -23.08 3.40 -5.33
CA LYS A 294 -23.29 2.02 -4.91
C LYS A 294 -23.78 1.14 -6.06
N ILE A 295 -23.52 -0.15 -5.96
CA ILE A 295 -24.06 -1.15 -6.84
C ILE A 295 -25.50 -1.42 -6.44
N HIS A 296 -26.41 -1.40 -7.41
CA HIS A 296 -27.82 -1.72 -7.25
C HIS A 296 -28.15 -2.99 -8.01
N GLU A 297 -28.83 -3.93 -7.37
CA GLU A 297 -29.32 -5.14 -8.02
C GLU A 297 -30.58 -4.83 -8.82
N LEU A 298 -30.59 -5.21 -10.10
CA LEU A 298 -31.65 -4.94 -11.04
C LEU A 298 -32.31 -6.23 -11.59
N THR A 299 -31.95 -7.39 -11.06
CA THR A 299 -32.36 -8.69 -11.61
C THR A 299 -33.86 -8.80 -11.80
N ASP A 300 -34.67 -8.42 -10.81
CA ASP A 300 -36.13 -8.55 -10.82
C ASP A 300 -36.81 -7.53 -11.75
N VAL A 301 -36.25 -6.34 -11.93
CA VAL A 301 -36.87 -5.25 -12.71
C VAL A 301 -36.40 -5.24 -14.16
N ALA A 302 -35.28 -5.88 -14.49
CA ALA A 302 -34.68 -5.85 -15.81
C ALA A 302 -34.93 -7.10 -16.63
N LYS A 303 -35.42 -8.21 -16.07
CA LYS A 303 -35.69 -9.46 -16.79
C LYS A 303 -37.08 -9.47 -17.46
N GLY A 304 -37.24 -10.40 -18.41
CA GLY A 304 -38.55 -10.71 -19.04
C GLY A 304 -38.95 -9.74 -20.13
N LYS A 305 -38.00 -9.06 -20.78
CA LYS A 305 -38.24 -8.09 -21.84
C LYS A 305 -37.81 -8.57 -23.22
N GLY A 306 -37.38 -9.82 -23.37
CA GLY A 306 -36.93 -10.41 -24.63
C GLY A 306 -35.51 -10.05 -25.03
N PHE A 307 -34.74 -9.46 -24.15
CA PHE A 307 -33.31 -9.22 -24.36
C PHE A 307 -32.48 -10.33 -23.72
N GLY A 308 -32.06 -11.30 -24.54
CA GLY A 308 -31.46 -12.56 -24.09
C GLY A 308 -30.27 -12.42 -23.18
N VAL A 309 -29.50 -11.33 -23.28
CA VAL A 309 -28.34 -11.05 -22.40
C VAL A 309 -28.77 -10.82 -20.94
N LEU A 310 -29.89 -10.12 -20.73
CA LEU A 310 -30.40 -9.87 -19.37
C LEU A 310 -31.35 -11.00 -18.94
N ASP A 311 -32.17 -11.52 -19.84
CA ASP A 311 -33.13 -12.57 -19.51
C ASP A 311 -32.47 -13.89 -19.08
N GLY A 312 -31.30 -14.20 -19.66
CA GLY A 312 -30.52 -15.39 -19.35
C GLY A 312 -29.58 -15.25 -18.15
N ALA A 313 -29.34 -14.04 -17.66
CA ALA A 313 -28.37 -13.82 -16.57
C ALA A 313 -28.91 -14.25 -15.20
N ALA A 314 -28.08 -14.79 -14.32
CA ALA A 314 -28.46 -15.06 -12.93
C ALA A 314 -28.51 -13.78 -12.10
N TYR A 315 -27.63 -12.82 -12.40
CA TYR A 315 -27.52 -11.54 -11.69
C TYR A 315 -27.36 -10.37 -12.68
N ILE A 316 -28.06 -9.27 -12.41
CA ILE A 316 -27.95 -8.01 -13.12
C ILE A 316 -27.70 -6.91 -12.10
N GLY A 317 -26.62 -6.15 -12.26
CA GLY A 317 -26.26 -5.04 -11.39
C GLY A 317 -25.93 -3.78 -12.16
N ALA A 318 -26.06 -2.64 -11.50
CA ALA A 318 -25.73 -1.33 -12.08
C ALA A 318 -25.10 -0.39 -11.08
N ILE A 319 -24.38 0.61 -11.60
CA ILE A 319 -24.00 1.82 -10.88
C ILE A 319 -24.62 3.04 -11.58
N ALA A 320 -25.09 4.01 -10.80
CA ALA A 320 -25.53 5.32 -11.31
C ALA A 320 -24.36 6.32 -11.19
N VAL A 321 -23.91 6.82 -12.34
CA VAL A 321 -22.77 7.73 -12.42
C VAL A 321 -23.27 9.17 -12.47
N PRO A 322 -23.06 9.98 -11.43
CA PRO A 322 -23.61 11.32 -11.32
C PRO A 322 -23.10 12.25 -12.43
N GLY A 323 -24.02 12.98 -13.08
CA GLY A 323 -23.70 13.99 -14.06
C GLY A 323 -23.09 13.50 -15.37
N ALA A 324 -23.08 12.17 -15.61
CA ALA A 324 -22.46 11.56 -16.79
C ALA A 324 -23.44 11.29 -17.94
N ALA A 325 -24.71 11.72 -17.89
CA ALA A 325 -25.65 11.59 -18.99
C ALA A 325 -25.16 12.23 -20.30
N GLU A 326 -24.39 13.31 -20.19
CA GLU A 326 -23.81 14.04 -21.32
C GLU A 326 -22.59 13.35 -21.97
N TYR A 327 -22.13 12.21 -21.48
CA TYR A 327 -21.03 11.46 -22.12
C TYR A 327 -21.35 11.22 -23.59
N THR A 328 -20.41 11.58 -24.46
CA THR A 328 -20.54 11.33 -25.89
C THR A 328 -20.58 9.83 -26.18
N ARG A 329 -21.09 9.46 -27.36
CA ARG A 329 -21.05 8.06 -27.81
C ARG A 329 -19.64 7.50 -27.76
N LYS A 330 -18.64 8.27 -28.19
CA LYS A 330 -17.24 7.87 -28.17
C LYS A 330 -16.76 7.52 -26.75
N GLN A 331 -17.10 8.34 -25.74
CA GLN A 331 -16.71 8.08 -24.35
C GLN A 331 -17.36 6.80 -23.80
N VAL A 332 -18.61 6.52 -24.17
CA VAL A 332 -19.29 5.28 -23.77
C VAL A 332 -18.72 4.05 -24.51
N ASP A 333 -18.39 4.20 -25.80
CA ASP A 333 -17.72 3.14 -26.56
C ASP A 333 -16.32 2.84 -25.97
N GLU A 334 -15.56 3.85 -25.57
CA GLU A 334 -14.28 3.70 -24.87
C GLU A 334 -14.43 2.97 -23.52
N LEU A 335 -15.48 3.28 -22.74
CA LEU A 335 -15.79 2.54 -21.51
C LEU A 335 -16.14 1.08 -21.79
N THR A 336 -16.91 0.83 -22.86
CA THR A 336 -17.28 -0.53 -23.27
C THR A 336 -16.04 -1.35 -23.63
N GLU A 337 -15.08 -0.78 -24.33
CA GLU A 337 -13.82 -1.47 -24.63
C GLU A 337 -12.93 -1.60 -23.37
N TRP A 338 -12.97 -0.62 -22.48
CA TRP A 338 -12.21 -0.66 -21.24
C TRP A 338 -12.66 -1.81 -20.32
N VAL A 339 -13.98 -2.06 -20.19
CA VAL A 339 -14.49 -3.15 -19.33
C VAL A 339 -14.24 -4.55 -19.91
N LYS A 340 -13.98 -4.67 -21.22
CA LYS A 340 -13.63 -5.95 -21.86
C LYS A 340 -12.18 -6.39 -21.61
N ARG A 341 -11.33 -5.51 -21.08
CA ARG A 341 -9.94 -5.85 -20.76
C ARG A 341 -9.89 -7.03 -19.79
N PRO A 342 -8.88 -7.91 -19.88
CA PRO A 342 -8.76 -9.08 -19.01
C PRO A 342 -8.82 -8.76 -17.51
N GLN A 343 -8.34 -7.57 -17.12
CA GLN A 343 -8.34 -7.11 -15.73
C GLN A 343 -9.75 -6.83 -15.18
N VAL A 344 -10.73 -6.55 -16.02
CA VAL A 344 -12.14 -6.37 -15.66
C VAL A 344 -12.94 -7.60 -16.02
N GLY A 345 -12.78 -8.11 -17.26
CA GLY A 345 -13.33 -9.37 -17.74
C GLY A 345 -14.83 -9.33 -18.10
N ALA A 346 -15.41 -8.14 -18.29
CA ALA A 346 -16.80 -8.02 -18.72
C ALA A 346 -16.97 -8.36 -20.21
N LYS A 347 -18.07 -9.01 -20.57
CA LYS A 347 -18.40 -9.32 -21.99
C LYS A 347 -18.92 -8.10 -22.74
N GLY A 348 -19.41 -7.07 -22.04
CA GLY A 348 -19.98 -5.85 -22.60
C GLY A 348 -20.47 -4.92 -21.51
N LEU A 349 -20.96 -3.76 -21.90
CA LEU A 349 -21.52 -2.74 -21.04
C LEU A 349 -22.83 -2.21 -21.63
N ILE A 350 -23.89 -2.23 -20.84
CA ILE A 350 -25.17 -1.62 -21.18
C ILE A 350 -25.18 -0.24 -20.51
N TYR A 351 -25.67 0.77 -21.21
CA TYR A 351 -25.85 2.10 -20.64
C TYR A 351 -27.29 2.60 -20.78
N ILE A 352 -27.75 3.36 -19.80
CA ILE A 352 -29.01 4.08 -19.81
C ILE A 352 -28.73 5.51 -19.35
N ARG A 353 -29.05 6.49 -20.20
CA ARG A 353 -28.96 7.91 -19.86
C ARG A 353 -30.28 8.34 -19.24
N VAL A 354 -30.21 8.98 -18.11
CA VAL A 354 -31.34 9.70 -17.50
C VAL A 354 -31.13 11.16 -17.86
N ASN A 355 -31.79 11.64 -18.93
CA ASN A 355 -31.62 13.01 -19.40
C ASN A 355 -32.15 14.01 -18.36
N ALA A 356 -31.68 15.26 -18.42
CA ALA A 356 -32.08 16.30 -17.48
C ALA A 356 -33.60 16.61 -17.50
N ASP A 357 -34.28 16.34 -18.60
CA ASP A 357 -35.74 16.47 -18.78
C ASP A 357 -36.52 15.23 -18.28
N GLY A 358 -35.84 14.23 -17.73
CA GLY A 358 -36.43 12.97 -17.26
C GLY A 358 -36.72 11.94 -18.37
N THR A 359 -36.34 12.21 -19.61
CA THR A 359 -36.40 11.22 -20.69
C THR A 359 -35.21 10.25 -20.63
N PHE A 360 -35.33 9.11 -21.31
CA PHE A 360 -34.30 8.08 -21.31
C PHE A 360 -33.74 7.83 -22.71
N LYS A 361 -32.47 7.48 -22.78
CA LYS A 361 -31.83 6.94 -23.99
C LYS A 361 -30.87 5.81 -23.60
N SER A 362 -30.98 4.67 -24.24
CA SER A 362 -30.19 3.52 -23.87
C SER A 362 -29.64 2.74 -25.08
N SER A 363 -28.71 1.82 -24.80
CA SER A 363 -28.22 0.86 -25.78
C SER A 363 -29.23 -0.28 -26.04
N ILE A 364 -30.29 -0.34 -25.25
CA ILE A 364 -31.31 -1.41 -25.26
C ILE A 364 -32.75 -0.91 -25.58
N ASP A 365 -32.87 0.29 -26.12
CA ASP A 365 -34.18 0.92 -26.47
C ASP A 365 -35.10 0.03 -27.33
N LYS A 366 -34.53 -0.93 -28.07
CA LYS A 366 -35.32 -1.88 -28.90
C LYS A 366 -36.17 -2.85 -28.07
N PHE A 367 -35.75 -3.09 -26.80
CA PHE A 367 -36.39 -4.07 -25.92
C PHE A 367 -37.09 -3.44 -24.74
N TYR A 368 -36.71 -2.24 -24.33
CA TYR A 368 -37.18 -1.56 -23.12
C TYR A 368 -37.86 -0.23 -23.49
N GLY A 369 -39.13 -0.11 -23.18
CA GLY A 369 -39.85 1.15 -23.31
C GLY A 369 -39.51 2.15 -22.20
N PRO A 370 -39.99 3.42 -22.34
CA PRO A 370 -39.71 4.45 -21.32
C PRO A 370 -40.14 4.07 -19.90
N GLU A 371 -41.24 3.34 -19.73
CA GLU A 371 -41.73 2.88 -18.44
C GLU A 371 -40.80 1.84 -17.80
N ASP A 372 -40.23 0.93 -18.62
CA ASP A 372 -39.28 -0.07 -18.14
C ASP A 372 -37.96 0.59 -17.72
N LEU A 373 -37.47 1.52 -18.54
CA LEU A 373 -36.24 2.29 -18.22
C LEU A 373 -36.45 3.14 -16.98
N ALA A 374 -37.63 3.71 -16.76
CA ALA A 374 -37.95 4.44 -15.53
C ALA A 374 -37.92 3.56 -14.30
N LYS A 375 -38.44 2.32 -14.37
CA LYS A 375 -38.37 1.35 -13.26
C LYS A 375 -36.93 0.95 -12.94
N ILE A 376 -36.11 0.72 -13.98
CA ILE A 376 -34.69 0.41 -13.81
C ILE A 376 -33.94 1.60 -13.19
N ALA A 377 -34.17 2.82 -13.67
CA ALA A 377 -33.55 4.02 -13.12
C ALA A 377 -33.93 4.24 -11.64
N ALA A 378 -35.21 4.04 -11.30
CA ALA A 378 -35.68 4.15 -9.91
C ALA A 378 -35.03 3.09 -9.00
N ALA A 379 -34.93 1.83 -9.46
CA ALA A 379 -34.28 0.75 -8.72
C ALA A 379 -32.77 0.98 -8.52
N ALA A 380 -32.13 1.71 -9.44
CA ALA A 380 -30.74 2.13 -9.33
C ALA A 380 -30.54 3.48 -8.63
N GLU A 381 -31.59 4.09 -8.08
CA GLU A 381 -31.57 5.40 -7.41
C GLU A 381 -31.01 6.54 -8.30
N ALA A 382 -31.08 6.36 -9.64
CA ALA A 382 -30.52 7.31 -10.58
C ALA A 382 -31.33 8.62 -10.65
N GLN A 383 -30.64 9.73 -10.75
CA GLN A 383 -31.23 11.08 -10.85
C GLN A 383 -31.16 11.59 -12.29
N PRO A 384 -32.00 12.57 -12.67
CA PRO A 384 -31.84 13.30 -13.92
C PRO A 384 -30.42 13.86 -14.07
N GLY A 385 -29.78 13.56 -15.21
CA GLY A 385 -28.37 13.88 -15.46
C GLY A 385 -27.41 12.72 -15.25
N ASP A 386 -27.85 11.58 -14.72
CA ASP A 386 -27.00 10.43 -14.45
C ASP A 386 -26.89 9.48 -15.65
N LEU A 387 -25.77 8.75 -15.68
CA LEU A 387 -25.54 7.64 -16.59
C LEU A 387 -25.54 6.33 -15.81
N LEU A 388 -26.53 5.47 -16.06
CA LEU A 388 -26.50 4.10 -15.55
C LEU A 388 -25.59 3.24 -16.41
N LEU A 389 -24.72 2.50 -15.74
CA LEU A 389 -23.83 1.50 -16.33
C LEU A 389 -24.21 0.13 -15.76
N VAL A 390 -24.70 -0.78 -16.64
CA VAL A 390 -25.28 -2.06 -16.25
C VAL A 390 -24.42 -3.21 -16.75
N MET A 391 -24.18 -4.19 -15.89
CA MET A 391 -23.53 -5.45 -16.22
C MET A 391 -24.36 -6.63 -15.74
N SER A 392 -24.22 -7.79 -16.40
CA SER A 392 -24.94 -9.01 -16.08
C SER A 392 -24.08 -10.25 -16.25
N GLY A 393 -24.45 -11.34 -15.59
CA GLY A 393 -23.77 -12.63 -15.71
C GLY A 393 -24.37 -13.71 -14.82
N ASP A 394 -23.77 -14.90 -14.88
CA ASP A 394 -24.24 -16.08 -14.16
C ASP A 394 -23.71 -16.18 -12.72
N ASN A 395 -22.70 -15.40 -12.37
CA ASN A 395 -22.11 -15.37 -11.03
C ASN A 395 -22.21 -13.96 -10.45
N LYS A 396 -23.01 -13.80 -9.39
CA LYS A 396 -23.25 -12.54 -8.68
C LYS A 396 -21.95 -11.86 -8.29
N ARG A 397 -21.04 -12.57 -7.63
CA ARG A 397 -19.78 -11.98 -7.11
C ARG A 397 -18.86 -11.50 -8.23
N LYS A 398 -18.76 -12.25 -9.34
CA LYS A 398 -17.99 -11.79 -10.51
C LYS A 398 -18.54 -10.50 -11.10
N VAL A 399 -19.87 -10.38 -11.24
CA VAL A 399 -20.49 -9.15 -11.76
C VAL A 399 -20.27 -7.98 -10.81
N GLN A 400 -20.44 -8.20 -9.51
CA GLN A 400 -20.19 -7.17 -8.50
C GLN A 400 -18.74 -6.69 -8.52
N THR A 401 -17.77 -7.61 -8.62
CA THR A 401 -16.34 -7.24 -8.74
C THR A 401 -16.08 -6.40 -10.00
N MET A 402 -16.65 -6.80 -11.16
CA MET A 402 -16.51 -6.01 -12.39
C MET A 402 -17.10 -4.60 -12.25
N LEU A 403 -18.29 -4.48 -11.63
CA LEU A 403 -18.91 -3.18 -11.33
C LEU A 403 -18.11 -2.36 -10.32
N GLY A 404 -17.52 -2.99 -9.31
CA GLY A 404 -16.64 -2.35 -8.35
C GLY A 404 -15.41 -1.73 -9.02
N VAL A 405 -14.77 -2.46 -9.93
CA VAL A 405 -13.63 -1.95 -10.72
C VAL A 405 -14.06 -0.78 -11.62
N LEU A 406 -15.22 -0.90 -12.30
CA LEU A 406 -15.78 0.19 -13.10
C LEU A 406 -16.13 1.42 -12.25
N ARG A 407 -16.67 1.21 -11.05
CA ARG A 407 -16.97 2.27 -10.09
C ARG A 407 -15.72 3.09 -9.74
N LEU A 408 -14.60 2.42 -9.47
CA LEU A 408 -13.34 3.11 -9.17
C LEU A 408 -12.80 3.89 -10.37
N GLU A 409 -12.92 3.35 -11.57
CA GLU A 409 -12.54 4.04 -12.81
C GLU A 409 -13.40 5.30 -13.03
N MET A 410 -14.71 5.21 -12.82
CA MET A 410 -15.59 6.37 -12.91
C MET A 410 -15.26 7.41 -11.82
N GLY A 411 -14.95 6.96 -10.60
CA GLY A 411 -14.49 7.84 -9.52
C GLY A 411 -13.20 8.60 -9.87
N ASN A 412 -12.27 7.95 -10.57
CA ASN A 412 -11.06 8.60 -11.09
C ASN A 412 -11.39 9.64 -12.17
N ARG A 413 -12.19 9.27 -13.18
CA ARG A 413 -12.55 10.17 -14.29
C ARG A 413 -13.30 11.42 -13.83
N LEU A 414 -14.07 11.30 -12.76
CA LEU A 414 -14.87 12.40 -12.20
C LEU A 414 -14.14 13.15 -11.07
N GLY A 415 -12.91 12.76 -10.72
CA GLY A 415 -12.11 13.42 -9.69
C GLY A 415 -12.63 13.21 -8.26
N PHE A 416 -13.42 12.17 -8.00
CA PHE A 416 -13.97 11.88 -6.66
C PHE A 416 -12.96 11.24 -5.70
N ARG A 417 -11.82 10.79 -6.23
CA ARG A 417 -10.77 10.12 -5.45
C ARG A 417 -9.64 11.07 -5.06
N ASP A 418 -9.98 12.19 -4.39
CA ASP A 418 -8.96 13.14 -3.90
C ASP A 418 -8.03 12.43 -2.89
N PRO A 419 -6.71 12.38 -3.15
CA PRO A 419 -5.74 11.73 -2.26
C PRO A 419 -5.56 12.46 -0.92
N LYS A 420 -6.07 13.69 -0.77
CA LYS A 420 -6.03 14.46 0.47
C LYS A 420 -7.20 14.17 1.41
N VAL A 421 -8.22 13.45 0.93
CA VAL A 421 -9.38 13.05 1.71
C VAL A 421 -9.17 11.62 2.19
N PHE A 422 -9.28 11.39 3.49
CA PHE A 422 -9.09 10.09 4.13
C PHE A 422 -10.43 9.58 4.68
N ALA A 423 -10.86 8.42 4.20
CA ALA A 423 -12.10 7.76 4.58
C ALA A 423 -11.82 6.32 5.06
N PRO A 424 -11.27 6.16 6.27
CA PRO A 424 -11.00 4.85 6.83
C PRO A 424 -12.28 4.17 7.33
N LEU A 425 -12.28 2.84 7.27
CA LEU A 425 -13.32 2.00 7.84
C LEU A 425 -12.76 0.61 8.22
N TRP A 426 -13.52 -0.12 9.03
CA TRP A 426 -13.28 -1.54 9.26
C TRP A 426 -14.23 -2.38 8.40
N ILE A 427 -13.68 -3.40 7.76
CA ILE A 427 -14.47 -4.50 7.19
C ILE A 427 -14.40 -5.65 8.17
N VAL A 428 -15.56 -6.22 8.47
CA VAL A 428 -15.74 -7.29 9.46
C VAL A 428 -16.63 -8.40 8.89
N ASP A 429 -16.77 -9.49 9.61
CA ASP A 429 -17.68 -10.59 9.26
C ASP A 429 -17.39 -11.23 7.91
N PHE A 430 -16.11 -11.43 7.65
CA PHE A 430 -15.67 -12.18 6.46
C PHE A 430 -16.18 -13.63 6.51
N PRO A 431 -16.43 -14.28 5.36
CA PRO A 431 -16.57 -15.74 5.35
C PRO A 431 -15.33 -16.40 5.98
N LEU A 432 -15.52 -17.42 6.80
CA LEU A 432 -14.41 -18.19 7.36
C LEU A 432 -13.76 -19.07 6.30
N LEU A 433 -14.61 -19.62 5.43
CA LEU A 433 -14.29 -20.65 4.45
C LEU A 433 -14.76 -20.23 3.07
N GLU A 434 -14.02 -20.61 2.06
CA GLU A 434 -14.35 -20.46 0.65
C GLU A 434 -14.36 -21.84 -0.01
N TRP A 435 -15.48 -22.14 -0.70
CA TRP A 435 -15.61 -23.40 -1.42
C TRP A 435 -15.03 -23.28 -2.82
N ASP A 436 -14.21 -24.23 -3.19
CA ASP A 436 -13.65 -24.34 -4.54
C ASP A 436 -14.34 -25.46 -5.31
N ASP A 437 -15.03 -25.07 -6.39
CA ASP A 437 -15.75 -26.01 -7.24
C ASP A 437 -14.82 -26.92 -8.07
N GLU A 438 -13.58 -26.53 -8.31
CA GLU A 438 -12.62 -27.35 -9.08
C GLU A 438 -12.05 -28.46 -8.22
N THR A 439 -11.63 -28.13 -7.01
CA THR A 439 -11.02 -29.12 -6.07
C THR A 439 -12.03 -29.77 -5.15
N GLN A 440 -13.29 -29.33 -5.16
CA GLN A 440 -14.40 -29.84 -4.32
C GLN A 440 -14.07 -29.86 -2.83
N ARG A 441 -13.43 -28.79 -2.33
CA ARG A 441 -13.08 -28.64 -0.92
C ARG A 441 -13.15 -27.18 -0.45
N PHE A 442 -13.14 -27.00 0.86
CA PHE A 442 -13.01 -25.71 1.49
C PHE A 442 -11.55 -25.26 1.61
N TYR A 443 -11.34 -23.96 1.47
CA TYR A 443 -10.12 -23.25 1.82
C TYR A 443 -10.43 -22.21 2.90
N ALA A 444 -9.48 -21.92 3.77
CA ALA A 444 -9.59 -20.81 4.69
C ALA A 444 -9.47 -19.49 3.90
N MET A 445 -10.41 -18.57 4.09
CA MET A 445 -10.35 -17.28 3.39
C MET A 445 -9.15 -16.44 3.83
N HIS A 446 -8.74 -16.54 5.10
CA HIS A 446 -7.57 -15.84 5.66
C HIS A 446 -6.47 -16.81 6.05
N HIS A 447 -6.62 -17.48 7.19
CA HIS A 447 -5.59 -18.35 7.75
C HIS A 447 -6.22 -19.51 8.54
N PRO A 448 -5.63 -20.73 8.54
CA PRO A 448 -6.15 -21.88 9.29
C PRO A 448 -6.24 -21.69 10.81
N PHE A 449 -5.63 -20.65 11.36
CA PHE A 449 -5.71 -20.33 12.79
C PHE A 449 -6.75 -19.22 13.12
N THR A 450 -7.53 -18.78 12.14
CA THR A 450 -8.61 -17.81 12.36
C THR A 450 -9.80 -18.46 13.04
N ALA A 451 -10.27 -17.91 14.15
CA ALA A 451 -11.43 -18.41 14.85
C ALA A 451 -12.75 -18.08 14.09
N PRO A 452 -13.73 -18.99 14.10
CA PRO A 452 -15.09 -18.63 13.74
C PRO A 452 -15.65 -17.63 14.75
N LYS A 453 -16.70 -16.88 14.36
CA LYS A 453 -17.47 -16.10 15.31
C LYS A 453 -18.15 -17.03 16.33
N PRO A 454 -18.21 -16.67 17.63
CA PRO A 454 -18.80 -17.51 18.66
C PRO A 454 -20.24 -17.93 18.37
N GLU A 455 -21.05 -17.01 17.84
CA GLU A 455 -22.44 -17.27 17.46
C GLU A 455 -22.59 -18.25 16.28
N HIS A 456 -21.52 -18.48 15.52
CA HIS A 456 -21.49 -19.38 14.35
C HIS A 456 -20.87 -20.76 14.65
N GLU A 457 -20.42 -21.03 15.86
CA GLU A 457 -19.78 -22.31 16.23
C GLU A 457 -20.67 -23.52 15.91
N LYS A 458 -21.99 -23.43 16.11
CA LYS A 458 -22.93 -24.50 15.78
C LYS A 458 -22.88 -24.91 14.30
N TRP A 459 -22.64 -23.95 13.38
CA TRP A 459 -22.50 -24.21 11.95
C TRP A 459 -21.09 -24.71 11.63
N PHE A 460 -20.10 -24.23 12.34
CA PHE A 460 -18.71 -24.67 12.17
C PHE A 460 -18.52 -26.16 12.53
N TYR A 461 -19.25 -26.66 13.52
CA TYR A 461 -19.22 -28.09 13.87
C TYR A 461 -20.19 -28.96 13.06
N SER A 462 -20.99 -28.40 12.17
CA SER A 462 -21.81 -29.13 11.22
C SER A 462 -20.96 -29.78 10.11
N ASN A 463 -21.47 -30.87 9.53
CA ASN A 463 -20.88 -31.49 8.35
C ASN A 463 -21.60 -31.09 7.05
N ALA A 464 -22.66 -30.31 7.12
CA ALA A 464 -23.38 -29.80 5.97
C ALA A 464 -22.60 -28.65 5.32
N LYS A 465 -22.41 -28.72 4.00
CA LYS A 465 -21.71 -27.66 3.23
C LYS A 465 -22.40 -26.31 3.42
N GLU A 466 -23.71 -26.28 3.36
CA GLU A 466 -24.53 -25.08 3.48
C GLU A 466 -24.38 -24.38 4.85
N ASP A 467 -24.11 -25.14 5.91
CA ASP A 467 -23.82 -24.60 7.23
C ASP A 467 -22.42 -23.99 7.28
N LEU A 468 -21.41 -24.72 6.74
CA LEU A 468 -20.03 -24.24 6.69
C LEU A 468 -19.87 -22.96 5.86
N GLU A 469 -20.62 -22.81 4.76
CA GLU A 469 -20.65 -21.61 3.94
C GLU A 469 -21.22 -20.36 4.67
N ARG A 470 -21.97 -20.56 5.77
CA ARG A 470 -22.54 -19.47 6.59
C ARG A 470 -21.62 -19.01 7.71
N VAL A 471 -20.53 -19.73 7.95
CA VAL A 471 -19.65 -19.40 9.08
C VAL A 471 -18.86 -18.14 8.74
N CYS A 472 -19.03 -17.11 9.54
CA CYS A 472 -18.19 -15.93 9.50
C CYS A 472 -16.94 -16.09 10.38
N ALA A 473 -15.85 -15.58 9.88
CA ALA A 473 -14.59 -15.45 10.60
C ALA A 473 -14.67 -14.33 11.64
N ASN A 474 -14.01 -14.51 12.77
CA ASN A 474 -13.72 -13.44 13.70
C ASN A 474 -12.49 -12.66 13.22
N ALA A 475 -12.60 -12.11 11.99
CA ALA A 475 -11.57 -11.41 11.25
C ALA A 475 -12.02 -9.99 10.89
N TYR A 476 -11.05 -9.13 10.67
CA TYR A 476 -11.25 -7.71 10.43
C TYR A 476 -10.10 -7.12 9.59
N ASP A 477 -10.45 -6.23 8.66
CA ASP A 477 -9.49 -5.47 7.86
C ASP A 477 -9.70 -3.97 8.04
N PHE A 478 -8.60 -3.25 8.21
CA PHE A 478 -8.57 -1.80 8.17
C PHE A 478 -8.41 -1.34 6.72
N VAL A 479 -9.42 -0.68 6.21
CA VAL A 479 -9.46 -0.19 4.82
C VAL A 479 -9.39 1.33 4.80
N LEU A 480 -8.57 1.88 3.90
CA LEU A 480 -8.45 3.31 3.65
C LEU A 480 -8.49 3.59 2.16
N ASN A 481 -9.45 4.40 1.70
CA ASN A 481 -9.50 4.92 0.33
C ASN A 481 -9.46 3.83 -0.77
N GLY A 482 -10.06 2.70 -0.53
CA GLY A 482 -10.07 1.59 -1.50
C GLY A 482 -8.87 0.65 -1.40
N SER A 483 -8.08 0.76 -0.34
CA SER A 483 -6.92 -0.10 -0.08
C SER A 483 -7.00 -0.69 1.32
N GLU A 484 -6.75 -1.98 1.44
CA GLU A 484 -6.51 -2.65 2.70
C GLU A 484 -5.14 -2.23 3.24
N LEU A 485 -5.12 -1.57 4.38
CA LEU A 485 -3.89 -1.19 5.08
C LEU A 485 -3.37 -2.27 5.99
N GLY A 486 -4.25 -3.06 6.55
CA GLY A 486 -3.90 -4.16 7.43
C GLY A 486 -5.09 -5.01 7.77
N GLY A 487 -4.84 -6.23 8.16
CA GLY A 487 -5.85 -7.19 8.53
C GLY A 487 -5.39 -8.11 9.65
N GLY A 488 -6.37 -8.75 10.29
CA GLY A 488 -6.14 -9.67 11.37
C GLY A 488 -7.37 -10.44 11.80
N SER A 489 -7.22 -11.19 12.88
CA SER A 489 -8.32 -11.98 13.43
C SER A 489 -8.09 -12.31 14.91
N ILE A 490 -9.15 -12.75 15.57
CA ILE A 490 -9.03 -13.55 16.77
C ILE A 490 -8.61 -14.96 16.37
N ARG A 491 -7.67 -15.55 17.10
CA ARG A 491 -7.07 -16.83 16.77
C ARG A 491 -7.77 -17.99 17.48
N ILE A 492 -7.77 -19.15 16.82
CA ILE A 492 -8.11 -20.39 17.50
C ILE A 492 -7.01 -20.66 18.53
N HIS A 493 -7.39 -20.83 19.79
CA HIS A 493 -6.51 -21.22 20.89
C HIS A 493 -6.91 -22.55 21.51
N ASN A 494 -8.07 -23.10 21.13
CA ASN A 494 -8.59 -24.37 21.57
C ASN A 494 -8.15 -25.48 20.61
N ALA A 495 -7.56 -26.56 21.16
CA ALA A 495 -7.02 -27.67 20.35
C ALA A 495 -8.10 -28.44 19.56
N ASP A 496 -9.30 -28.61 20.13
CA ASP A 496 -10.38 -29.34 19.46
C ASP A 496 -10.95 -28.52 18.29
N MET A 497 -11.10 -27.21 18.49
CA MET A 497 -11.50 -26.30 17.42
C MET A 497 -10.46 -26.25 16.31
N GLN A 498 -9.17 -26.22 16.63
CA GLN A 498 -8.09 -26.25 15.64
C GLN A 498 -8.06 -27.56 14.85
N LYS A 499 -8.27 -28.69 15.53
CA LYS A 499 -8.40 -29.98 14.86
C LYS A 499 -9.59 -29.99 13.90
N ARG A 500 -10.75 -29.47 14.34
CA ARG A 500 -11.94 -29.35 13.47
C ARG A 500 -11.66 -28.48 12.25
N MET A 501 -10.94 -27.37 12.40
CA MET A 501 -10.56 -26.51 11.28
C MET A 501 -9.73 -27.29 10.25
N PHE A 502 -8.73 -28.05 10.68
CA PHE A 502 -7.93 -28.87 9.78
C PHE A 502 -8.76 -29.95 9.06
N GLU A 503 -9.69 -30.60 9.77
CA GLU A 503 -10.62 -31.56 9.15
C GLU A 503 -11.46 -30.91 8.04
N VAL A 504 -12.03 -29.72 8.29
CA VAL A 504 -12.83 -28.99 7.30
C VAL A 504 -11.98 -28.58 6.07
N LEU A 505 -10.72 -28.24 6.28
CA LEU A 505 -9.78 -27.88 5.21
C LEU A 505 -9.19 -29.10 4.49
N GLY A 506 -9.53 -30.33 4.93
CA GLY A 506 -8.98 -31.56 4.35
C GLY A 506 -7.51 -31.80 4.67
N ILE A 507 -7.00 -31.18 5.73
CA ILE A 507 -5.61 -31.36 6.22
C ILE A 507 -5.61 -32.54 7.21
N GLY A 508 -4.96 -33.64 6.82
CA GLY A 508 -4.85 -34.82 7.67
C GLY A 508 -3.91 -34.62 8.88
N PRO A 509 -4.03 -35.47 9.91
CA PRO A 509 -3.22 -35.34 11.14
C PRO A 509 -1.71 -35.35 10.89
N GLU A 510 -1.21 -36.19 9.99
CA GLU A 510 0.22 -36.24 9.64
C GLU A 510 0.70 -34.96 8.96
N GLU A 511 -0.10 -34.42 8.05
CA GLU A 511 0.18 -33.16 7.37
C GLU A 511 0.13 -31.98 8.34
N ALA A 512 -0.86 -31.95 9.23
CA ALA A 512 -0.98 -30.93 10.27
C ALA A 512 0.24 -30.95 11.22
N GLU A 513 0.69 -32.14 11.65
CA GLU A 513 1.88 -32.28 12.49
C GLU A 513 3.15 -31.85 11.74
N LEU A 514 3.29 -32.21 10.46
CA LEU A 514 4.44 -31.83 9.65
C LEU A 514 4.55 -30.31 9.47
N LYS A 515 3.42 -29.65 9.17
CA LYS A 515 3.38 -28.20 8.85
C LYS A 515 3.30 -27.34 10.10
N PHE A 516 2.51 -27.72 11.08
CA PHE A 516 2.12 -26.91 12.23
C PHE A 516 2.37 -27.55 13.60
N GLY A 517 3.02 -28.72 13.65
CA GLY A 517 3.20 -29.51 14.87
C GLY A 517 3.82 -28.71 16.01
N PHE A 518 4.78 -27.83 15.72
CA PHE A 518 5.42 -27.01 16.74
C PHE A 518 4.48 -26.02 17.44
N ILE A 519 3.54 -25.40 16.70
CA ILE A 519 2.56 -24.47 17.31
C ILE A 519 1.42 -25.24 17.97
N ILE A 520 0.95 -26.34 17.36
CA ILE A 520 -0.06 -27.23 17.97
C ILE A 520 0.45 -27.77 19.30
N ASN A 521 1.72 -28.17 19.36
CA ASN A 521 2.35 -28.63 20.59
C ASN A 521 2.47 -27.52 21.64
N ALA A 522 2.82 -26.28 21.23
CA ALA A 522 2.87 -25.15 22.14
C ALA A 522 1.50 -24.87 22.78
N PHE A 523 0.41 -24.97 22.01
CA PHE A 523 -0.95 -24.74 22.52
C PHE A 523 -1.37 -25.72 23.63
N LYS A 524 -0.79 -26.93 23.68
CA LYS A 524 -1.02 -27.88 24.76
C LYS A 524 -0.55 -27.39 26.13
N PHE A 525 0.33 -26.40 26.17
CA PHE A 525 0.85 -25.80 27.40
C PHE A 525 0.07 -24.55 27.85
N GLY A 526 -1.10 -24.33 27.30
CA GLY A 526 -2.02 -23.25 27.74
C GLY A 526 -1.89 -21.99 26.90
N ALA A 527 -2.34 -22.04 25.66
CA ALA A 527 -2.49 -20.83 24.84
C ALA A 527 -3.63 -19.96 25.38
N PRO A 528 -3.40 -18.66 25.64
CA PRO A 528 -4.48 -17.77 26.03
C PRO A 528 -5.37 -17.45 24.83
N PRO A 529 -6.62 -16.98 25.03
CA PRO A 529 -7.35 -16.27 23.97
C PRO A 529 -6.49 -15.11 23.47
N HIS A 530 -6.29 -14.99 22.15
CA HIS A 530 -5.43 -13.96 21.58
C HIS A 530 -5.90 -13.54 20.19
N GLY A 531 -5.49 -12.36 19.79
CA GLY A 531 -5.78 -11.80 18.49
C GLY A 531 -4.83 -10.66 18.17
N GLY A 532 -4.75 -10.32 16.91
CA GLY A 532 -3.86 -9.26 16.46
C GLY A 532 -4.10 -8.93 15.00
N LEU A 533 -3.24 -8.07 14.50
CA LEU A 533 -3.27 -7.67 13.09
C LEU A 533 -1.88 -7.26 12.61
N ALA A 534 -1.73 -7.15 11.30
CA ALA A 534 -0.54 -6.60 10.68
C ALA A 534 -0.94 -5.49 9.70
N PHE A 535 -0.30 -4.32 9.82
CA PHE A 535 -0.42 -3.25 8.83
C PHE A 535 0.74 -3.32 7.83
N GLY A 536 0.43 -3.17 6.54
CA GLY A 536 1.45 -2.97 5.50
C GLY A 536 2.07 -1.58 5.64
N PHE A 537 3.22 -1.50 6.30
CA PHE A 537 3.86 -0.22 6.66
C PHE A 537 4.17 0.65 5.44
N ASP A 538 4.63 0.03 4.34
CA ASP A 538 4.93 0.74 3.10
C ASP A 538 3.66 1.39 2.51
N ARG A 539 2.53 0.67 2.58
CA ARG A 539 1.23 1.14 2.09
C ARG A 539 0.64 2.24 2.98
N VAL A 540 0.76 2.10 4.31
CA VAL A 540 0.38 3.16 5.25
C VAL A 540 1.13 4.45 4.91
N CYS A 541 2.45 4.39 4.72
CA CYS A 541 3.26 5.56 4.38
C CYS A 541 2.86 6.16 3.03
N ALA A 542 2.62 5.32 2.01
CA ALA A 542 2.26 5.77 0.66
C ALA A 542 0.91 6.52 0.68
N LEU A 543 -0.12 5.92 1.26
CA LEU A 543 -1.45 6.54 1.32
C LEU A 543 -1.47 7.80 2.19
N MET A 544 -0.78 7.82 3.33
CA MET A 544 -0.61 9.04 4.13
C MET A 544 0.12 10.15 3.37
N GLY A 545 0.99 9.80 2.45
CA GLY A 545 1.70 10.74 1.59
C GLY A 545 0.97 11.07 0.28
N GLY A 546 -0.24 10.52 0.07
CA GLY A 546 -1.08 10.80 -1.11
C GLY A 546 -0.64 10.08 -2.38
N SER A 547 0.00 8.91 -2.26
CA SER A 547 0.48 8.10 -3.38
C SER A 547 -0.12 6.69 -3.35
N ASP A 548 -0.44 6.15 -4.52
CA ASP A 548 -0.83 4.75 -4.69
C ASP A 548 0.38 3.81 -4.87
N SER A 549 1.58 4.37 -5.08
CA SER A 549 2.84 3.61 -5.24
C SER A 549 3.64 3.59 -3.95
N ILE A 550 4.03 2.40 -3.51
CA ILE A 550 4.89 2.22 -2.32
C ILE A 550 6.37 2.46 -2.61
N ARG A 551 6.81 2.47 -3.88
CA ARG A 551 8.24 2.52 -4.25
C ARG A 551 8.96 3.76 -3.77
N ASP A 552 8.29 4.91 -3.75
CA ASP A 552 8.89 6.17 -3.31
C ASP A 552 9.09 6.23 -1.79
N TYR A 553 8.38 5.36 -1.07
CA TYR A 553 8.47 5.22 0.40
C TYR A 553 9.45 4.11 0.83
N ILE A 554 10.07 3.41 -0.12
CA ILE A 554 11.13 2.42 0.09
C ILE A 554 12.43 2.99 -0.48
N ALA A 555 13.50 3.01 0.33
CA ALA A 555 14.76 3.61 -0.10
C ALA A 555 15.32 2.93 -1.35
N PHE A 556 15.36 1.60 -1.36
CA PHE A 556 15.90 0.77 -2.44
C PHE A 556 14.89 -0.32 -2.85
N PRO A 557 13.83 0.03 -3.63
CA PRO A 557 12.83 -0.92 -4.08
C PRO A 557 13.36 -1.77 -5.25
N LYS A 558 12.73 -2.93 -5.48
CA LYS A 558 12.90 -3.70 -6.71
C LYS A 558 12.06 -3.11 -7.84
N ASN A 559 12.48 -3.32 -9.09
CA ASN A 559 11.70 -2.97 -10.28
C ASN A 559 10.53 -3.96 -10.50
N ASN A 560 9.76 -3.79 -11.57
CA ASN A 560 8.61 -4.66 -11.90
C ASN A 560 8.99 -6.12 -12.21
N GLN A 561 10.28 -6.38 -12.48
CA GLN A 561 10.82 -7.72 -12.72
C GLN A 561 11.44 -8.35 -11.47
N GLY A 562 11.29 -7.72 -10.30
CA GLY A 562 11.88 -8.20 -9.05
C GLY A 562 13.38 -7.97 -8.91
N ARG A 563 13.98 -7.14 -9.77
CA ARG A 563 15.42 -6.88 -9.76
C ARG A 563 15.76 -5.57 -9.04
N ASP A 564 16.85 -5.59 -8.29
CA ASP A 564 17.55 -4.38 -7.90
C ASP A 564 18.59 -4.04 -8.97
N VAL A 565 18.27 -3.10 -9.84
CA VAL A 565 19.11 -2.72 -10.98
C VAL A 565 20.30 -1.82 -10.59
N MET A 566 20.37 -1.37 -9.34
CA MET A 566 21.47 -0.58 -8.82
C MET A 566 22.67 -1.47 -8.43
N ILE A 567 22.39 -2.60 -7.76
CA ILE A 567 23.41 -3.56 -7.33
C ILE A 567 23.42 -4.85 -8.15
N ASP A 568 22.60 -4.90 -9.21
CA ASP A 568 22.43 -6.04 -10.10
C ASP A 568 22.07 -7.36 -9.38
N SER A 569 21.01 -7.28 -8.54
CA SER A 569 20.49 -8.43 -7.78
C SER A 569 19.12 -8.86 -8.33
N PRO A 570 18.79 -10.18 -8.43
CA PRO A 570 19.65 -11.33 -8.15
C PRO A 570 20.79 -11.51 -9.18
N SER A 571 21.88 -12.12 -8.74
CA SER A 571 23.07 -12.42 -9.54
C SER A 571 23.46 -13.90 -9.47
N GLU A 572 24.33 -14.32 -10.34
CA GLU A 572 24.90 -15.66 -10.31
C GLU A 572 25.73 -15.88 -9.04
N ILE A 573 25.87 -17.13 -8.63
CA ILE A 573 26.68 -17.58 -7.50
C ILE A 573 27.88 -18.34 -8.03
N ASP A 574 29.04 -18.15 -7.41
CA ASP A 574 30.26 -18.85 -7.75
C ASP A 574 30.14 -20.36 -7.57
N GLN A 575 30.77 -21.14 -8.46
CA GLN A 575 30.75 -22.61 -8.41
C GLN A 575 31.27 -23.15 -7.07
N VAL A 576 32.27 -22.49 -6.48
CA VAL A 576 32.81 -22.87 -5.16
C VAL A 576 31.72 -22.82 -4.07
N GLN A 577 30.88 -21.80 -4.09
CA GLN A 577 29.76 -21.69 -3.15
C GLN A 577 28.70 -22.78 -3.39
N LEU A 578 28.40 -23.09 -4.66
CA LEU A 578 27.47 -24.17 -5.00
C LEU A 578 27.99 -25.53 -4.52
N ASP A 579 29.30 -25.79 -4.72
CA ASP A 579 29.96 -27.03 -4.28
C ASP A 579 29.94 -27.16 -2.74
N GLU A 580 30.23 -26.06 -2.01
CA GLU A 580 30.13 -26.02 -0.53
C GLU A 580 28.71 -26.25 -0.02
N LEU A 581 27.72 -25.82 -0.76
CA LEU A 581 26.30 -26.01 -0.45
C LEU A 581 25.77 -27.36 -0.93
N GLN A 582 26.54 -28.11 -1.71
CA GLN A 582 26.15 -29.38 -2.37
C GLN A 582 24.90 -29.21 -3.26
N ILE A 583 24.83 -28.10 -4.03
CA ILE A 583 23.72 -27.72 -4.90
C ILE A 583 24.19 -27.71 -6.36
N ALA A 584 23.39 -28.31 -7.24
CA ALA A 584 23.57 -28.23 -8.67
C ALA A 584 22.44 -27.41 -9.32
N LEU A 585 22.78 -26.55 -10.24
CA LEU A 585 21.80 -25.77 -11.00
C LEU A 585 21.29 -26.57 -12.20
N ASN A 586 19.97 -26.66 -12.35
CA ASN A 586 19.31 -27.24 -13.52
C ASN A 586 18.53 -26.12 -14.26
N VAL A 587 19.29 -25.20 -14.88
CA VAL A 587 18.72 -24.10 -15.66
C VAL A 587 18.33 -24.65 -17.03
N LYS A 588 17.03 -24.61 -17.35
CA LYS A 588 16.58 -24.92 -18.72
C LYS A 588 16.98 -23.76 -19.64
N PRO A 589 17.56 -24.02 -20.82
CA PRO A 589 17.76 -22.98 -21.82
C PRO A 589 16.40 -22.40 -22.22
N GLU A 590 16.34 -21.07 -22.35
CA GLU A 590 15.16 -20.34 -22.82
C GLU A 590 14.80 -20.70 -24.26
#